data_e656ac19e58c2d156186a3ce1a36f1e9
#
_entry.id   e656ac19e58c2d156186a3ce1a36f1e9
#
_cell.length_a   1.000
_cell.length_b   1.000
_cell.length_c   1.000
_cell.angle_alpha   90.00
_cell.angle_beta   90.00
_cell.angle_gamma   90.00
#
_symmetry.space_group_name_H-M   'P 1'
#
loop_
_entity.id
_entity.type
_entity.pdbx_description
1 polymer ?
#
loop_
_entity_poly.entity_id
_entity_poly.type
_entity_poly.pdbx_seq_one_letter_code
_entity_poly.pdbx_strand_id
1 'polypeptide(L)'
;MRQNNFKFGLTIILILIAIVPVWGVKAKKKTADPEEVLRQGREAFLNYDFENAADLFDEYRSLQKKSKKDVSEEFEAWEKEMDIASGAFERVQKIVVIDSISVPASTFYKNYKLSKSSGDLGTLTDLAQSAPLKTEEVGFSNEERDYFIIPVENKDGELRLTEIYRLLDGTWEINETLQGDFDKTGDYFYPFMSGDGQTLYFANDGEESMGGLDIFVAQRDPSTGEYLQPLNVGMPFNSPYDDMMMALDEENGIGWWATDRDRNDGNVTVYVYLIEDIRKNYNEDTENLVNLAKLTDYKTTWEEGKEEDYKQKQRI
;
A
#
# COMPACT_ATOMS: atom_id res chain seq x y z
N MET A 1 83.51 -5.85 -36.45
CA MET A 1 84.49 -5.25 -35.53
C MET A 1 83.91 -5.12 -34.16
N ARG A 2 84.61 -5.68 -33.14
CA ARG A 2 84.45 -5.62 -31.70
C ARG A 2 83.13 -5.99 -31.09
N GLN A 3 83.07 -7.24 -30.64
CA GLN A 3 82.27 -7.78 -29.60
C GLN A 3 82.59 -7.11 -28.23
N ASN A 4 81.61 -6.76 -27.44
CA ASN A 4 81.81 -6.52 -26.01
C ASN A 4 80.85 -7.42 -25.24
N ASN A 5 81.44 -8.43 -24.60
CA ASN A 5 80.81 -9.31 -23.65
C ASN A 5 80.57 -8.56 -22.31
N PHE A 6 79.38 -8.48 -21.84
CA PHE A 6 79.08 -8.08 -20.49
C PHE A 6 78.57 -9.32 -19.71
N LYS A 7 79.38 -9.77 -18.74
CA LYS A 7 79.05 -10.80 -17.79
C LYS A 7 78.22 -10.19 -16.68
N PHE A 8 76.97 -10.63 -16.52
CA PHE A 8 76.19 -10.34 -15.33
C PHE A 8 76.47 -11.41 -14.25
N GLY A 9 77.11 -10.96 -13.19
CA GLY A 9 77.28 -11.75 -11.96
C GLY A 9 75.92 -11.84 -11.19
N LEU A 10 75.47 -13.06 -10.97
CA LEU A 10 74.27 -13.37 -10.19
C LEU A 10 74.61 -13.38 -8.68
N THR A 11 74.32 -12.31 -7.98
CA THR A 11 74.48 -12.30 -6.50
C THR A 11 73.16 -12.83 -5.90
N ILE A 12 73.23 -14.06 -5.38
CA ILE A 12 72.11 -14.66 -4.64
C ILE A 12 72.11 -14.08 -3.24
N ILE A 13 71.12 -13.23 -2.96
CA ILE A 13 70.83 -12.76 -1.60
C ILE A 13 69.89 -13.78 -0.94
N LEU A 14 70.36 -14.56 -0.03
CA LEU A 14 69.58 -15.44 0.86
C LEU A 14 68.85 -14.55 1.90
N ILE A 15 67.56 -14.30 1.63
CA ILE A 15 66.66 -13.69 2.65
C ILE A 15 66.21 -14.81 3.58
N LEU A 16 66.72 -14.82 4.79
CA LEU A 16 66.21 -15.61 5.90
C LEU A 16 64.84 -15.04 6.29
N ILE A 17 63.75 -15.65 5.84
CA ILE A 17 62.40 -15.34 6.32
C ILE A 17 62.25 -15.99 7.69
N ALA A 18 62.32 -15.17 8.75
CA ALA A 18 61.91 -15.59 10.10
C ALA A 18 60.41 -15.82 10.10
N ILE A 19 60.02 -17.09 10.17
CA ILE A 19 58.59 -17.46 10.40
C ILE A 19 58.23 -17.10 11.84
N VAL A 20 57.63 -15.93 12.02
CA VAL A 20 56.96 -15.57 13.26
C VAL A 20 55.62 -16.29 13.29
N PRO A 21 55.31 -17.15 14.26
CA PRO A 21 53.97 -17.73 14.33
C PRO A 21 52.97 -16.60 14.59
N VAL A 22 52.20 -16.24 13.59
CA VAL A 22 51.03 -15.37 13.76
C VAL A 22 50.02 -16.18 14.59
N TRP A 23 50.01 -15.95 15.87
CA TRP A 23 48.87 -16.40 16.69
C TRP A 23 47.65 -15.68 16.18
N GLY A 24 46.76 -16.46 15.51
CA GLY A 24 45.52 -15.96 14.98
C GLY A 24 44.71 -15.40 16.13
N VAL A 25 44.68 -14.09 16.25
CA VAL A 25 43.62 -13.38 16.96
C VAL A 25 42.37 -13.71 16.16
N LYS A 26 41.57 -14.67 16.65
CA LYS A 26 40.21 -14.86 16.18
C LYS A 26 39.53 -13.50 16.37
N ALA A 27 39.38 -12.76 15.28
CA ALA A 27 38.52 -11.59 15.27
C ALA A 27 37.16 -12.07 15.83
N LYS A 28 36.77 -11.57 16.99
CA LYS A 28 35.42 -11.77 17.49
C LYS A 28 34.52 -11.27 16.39
N LYS A 29 33.77 -12.17 15.77
CA LYS A 29 32.70 -11.82 14.85
C LYS A 29 31.87 -10.77 15.58
N LYS A 30 31.89 -9.51 15.13
CA LYS A 30 31.10 -8.44 15.74
C LYS A 30 29.67 -8.95 15.68
N THR A 31 29.04 -9.20 16.79
CA THR A 31 27.62 -9.54 16.83
C THR A 31 26.90 -8.41 16.11
N ALA A 32 26.04 -8.76 15.16
CA ALA A 32 25.22 -7.79 14.47
C ALA A 32 24.45 -6.97 15.51
N ASP A 33 24.35 -5.67 15.29
CA ASP A 33 23.56 -4.79 16.13
C ASP A 33 22.07 -5.08 15.84
N PRO A 34 21.27 -5.50 16.83
CA PRO A 34 19.88 -5.83 16.59
C PRO A 34 19.09 -4.68 15.94
N GLU A 35 19.32 -3.44 16.38
CA GLU A 35 18.59 -2.28 15.84
C GLU A 35 18.95 -2.00 14.38
N GLU A 36 20.21 -2.25 13.99
CA GLU A 36 20.63 -2.13 12.61
C GLU A 36 20.02 -3.23 11.72
N VAL A 37 19.93 -4.47 12.24
CA VAL A 37 19.28 -5.59 11.53
C VAL A 37 17.80 -5.28 11.35
N LEU A 38 17.11 -4.79 12.38
CA LEU A 38 15.71 -4.40 12.31
C LEU A 38 15.47 -3.28 11.28
N ARG A 39 16.30 -2.25 11.29
CA ARG A 39 16.23 -1.15 10.33
C ARG A 39 16.40 -1.65 8.89
N GLN A 40 17.36 -2.55 8.66
CA GLN A 40 17.58 -3.14 7.33
C GLN A 40 16.39 -4.02 6.90
N GLY A 41 15.80 -4.79 7.83
CA GLY A 41 14.59 -5.58 7.57
C GLY A 41 13.42 -4.69 7.16
N ARG A 42 13.17 -3.59 7.89
CA ARG A 42 12.11 -2.64 7.53
C ARG A 42 12.38 -1.95 6.19
N GLU A 43 13.64 -1.60 5.89
CA GLU A 43 14.03 -1.03 4.60
C GLU A 43 13.82 -2.02 3.45
N ALA A 44 14.18 -3.29 3.63
CA ALA A 44 13.94 -4.35 2.65
C ALA A 44 12.43 -4.53 2.39
N PHE A 45 11.61 -4.58 3.44
CA PHE A 45 10.15 -4.65 3.35
C PHE A 45 9.57 -3.49 2.51
N LEU A 46 9.91 -2.25 2.84
CA LEU A 46 9.46 -1.06 2.12
C LEU A 46 9.96 -1.03 0.66
N ASN A 47 10.99 -1.78 0.34
CA ASN A 47 11.50 -1.96 -1.02
C ASN A 47 10.95 -3.19 -1.75
N TYR A 48 9.98 -3.90 -1.16
CA TYR A 48 9.38 -5.13 -1.72
C TYR A 48 10.37 -6.29 -1.87
N ASP A 49 11.46 -6.27 -1.10
CA ASP A 49 12.40 -7.38 -0.96
C ASP A 49 11.97 -8.25 0.23
N PHE A 50 10.80 -8.89 0.07
CA PHE A 50 10.10 -9.59 1.16
C PHE A 50 10.89 -10.79 1.68
N GLU A 51 11.61 -11.52 0.82
CA GLU A 51 12.47 -12.63 1.22
C GLU A 51 13.59 -12.15 2.15
N ASN A 52 14.31 -11.12 1.76
CA ASN A 52 15.37 -10.55 2.58
C ASN A 52 14.81 -9.87 3.85
N ALA A 53 13.64 -9.26 3.79
CA ALA A 53 12.97 -8.70 4.95
C ALA A 53 12.64 -9.77 6.00
N ALA A 54 12.09 -10.93 5.55
CA ALA A 54 11.79 -12.06 6.41
C ALA A 54 13.05 -12.61 7.09
N ASP A 55 14.13 -12.82 6.33
CA ASP A 55 15.42 -13.29 6.86
C ASP A 55 15.98 -12.34 7.94
N LEU A 56 15.89 -11.03 7.72
CA LEU A 56 16.37 -10.01 8.64
C LEU A 56 15.49 -9.91 9.91
N PHE A 57 14.18 -10.07 9.79
CA PHE A 57 13.26 -10.12 10.93
C PHE A 57 13.50 -11.36 11.77
N ASP A 58 13.74 -12.51 11.17
CA ASP A 58 14.13 -13.73 11.86
C ASP A 58 15.49 -13.60 12.56
N GLU A 59 16.47 -12.94 11.94
CA GLU A 59 17.75 -12.63 12.58
C GLU A 59 17.56 -11.73 13.79
N TYR A 60 16.78 -10.64 13.67
CA TYR A 60 16.46 -9.74 14.78
C TYR A 60 15.82 -10.50 15.95
N ARG A 61 14.78 -11.29 15.70
CA ARG A 61 14.11 -12.13 16.71
C ARG A 61 15.10 -13.08 17.41
N SER A 62 16.00 -13.69 16.65
CA SER A 62 17.05 -14.55 17.17
C SER A 62 18.05 -13.81 18.07
N LEU A 63 18.42 -12.58 17.72
CA LEU A 63 19.31 -11.73 18.51
C LEU A 63 18.67 -11.27 19.83
N GLN A 64 17.38 -10.90 19.80
CA GLN A 64 16.61 -10.54 20.99
C GLN A 64 16.51 -11.75 21.94
N LYS A 65 16.17 -12.93 21.43
CA LYS A 65 16.12 -14.17 22.21
C LYS A 65 17.46 -14.52 22.86
N LYS A 66 18.59 -14.37 22.15
CA LYS A 66 19.95 -14.59 22.71
C LYS A 66 20.27 -13.59 23.82
N SER A 67 19.76 -12.38 23.72
CA SER A 67 19.91 -11.32 24.70
C SER A 67 18.92 -11.41 25.87
N LYS A 68 18.01 -12.39 25.85
CA LYS A 68 16.88 -12.58 26.79
C LYS A 68 16.00 -11.32 26.88
N LYS A 69 15.76 -10.69 25.75
CA LYS A 69 14.83 -9.58 25.58
C LYS A 69 13.61 -10.04 24.78
N ASP A 70 12.48 -9.50 25.13
CA ASP A 70 11.26 -9.66 24.31
C ASP A 70 11.33 -8.73 23.11
N VAL A 71 10.61 -9.05 22.06
CA VAL A 71 10.38 -8.16 20.92
C VAL A 71 9.29 -7.15 21.29
N SER A 72 9.26 -6.01 20.58
CA SER A 72 8.22 -5.00 20.76
C SER A 72 6.91 -5.39 20.05
N GLU A 73 5.79 -4.87 20.52
CA GLU A 73 4.49 -4.99 19.82
C GLU A 73 4.55 -4.41 18.40
N GLU A 74 5.30 -3.32 18.21
CA GLU A 74 5.55 -2.71 16.91
C GLU A 74 6.26 -3.67 15.95
N PHE A 75 7.25 -4.41 16.43
CA PHE A 75 7.91 -5.42 15.60
C PHE A 75 6.97 -6.57 15.23
N GLU A 76 6.14 -7.04 16.15
CA GLU A 76 5.14 -8.07 15.87
C GLU A 76 4.10 -7.61 14.85
N ALA A 77 3.72 -6.32 14.86
CA ALA A 77 2.88 -5.73 13.84
C ALA A 77 3.58 -5.73 12.47
N TRP A 78 4.85 -5.34 12.39
CA TRP A 78 5.62 -5.37 11.14
C TRP A 78 5.78 -6.77 10.55
N GLU A 79 5.91 -7.81 11.39
CA GLU A 79 5.94 -9.20 10.89
C GLU A 79 4.59 -9.58 10.25
N LYS A 80 3.46 -9.18 10.85
CA LYS A 80 2.13 -9.40 10.27
C LYS A 80 1.95 -8.64 8.96
N GLU A 81 2.30 -7.36 8.91
CA GLU A 81 2.28 -6.54 7.69
C GLU A 81 3.09 -7.21 6.58
N MET A 82 4.30 -7.70 6.89
CA MET A 82 5.19 -8.37 5.95
C MET A 82 4.58 -9.66 5.40
N ASP A 83 3.94 -10.47 6.25
CA ASP A 83 3.29 -11.72 5.83
C ASP A 83 2.11 -11.42 4.89
N ILE A 84 1.29 -10.40 5.20
CA ILE A 84 0.17 -9.96 4.35
C ILE A 84 0.70 -9.45 3.00
N ALA A 85 1.72 -8.58 3.03
CA ALA A 85 2.31 -8.00 1.83
C ALA A 85 2.97 -9.07 0.93
N SER A 86 3.68 -10.03 1.53
CA SER A 86 4.28 -11.16 0.80
C SER A 86 3.21 -11.98 0.10
N GLY A 87 2.12 -12.34 0.79
CA GLY A 87 0.99 -13.05 0.20
C GLY A 87 0.24 -12.26 -0.88
N ALA A 88 0.20 -10.93 -0.78
CA ALA A 88 -0.36 -10.06 -1.81
C ALA A 88 0.55 -9.96 -3.04
N PHE A 89 1.87 -9.97 -2.82
CA PHE A 89 2.87 -9.93 -3.90
C PHE A 89 2.86 -11.18 -4.79
N GLU A 90 2.52 -12.34 -4.25
CA GLU A 90 2.32 -13.56 -5.05
C GLU A 90 1.13 -13.45 -6.04
N ARG A 91 0.26 -12.46 -5.84
CA ARG A 91 -1.00 -12.29 -6.58
C ARG A 91 -1.21 -10.88 -7.10
N VAL A 92 -0.13 -10.21 -7.51
CA VAL A 92 -0.20 -8.84 -8.07
C VAL A 92 -1.18 -8.80 -9.22
N GLN A 93 -2.19 -7.94 -9.09
CA GLN A 93 -3.20 -7.78 -10.14
C GLN A 93 -2.62 -7.08 -11.36
N LYS A 94 -2.93 -7.60 -12.54
CA LYS A 94 -2.65 -6.94 -13.81
C LYS A 94 -3.68 -5.83 -14.02
N ILE A 95 -3.23 -4.59 -14.03
CA ILE A 95 -4.05 -3.40 -14.29
C ILE A 95 -3.39 -2.54 -15.36
N VAL A 96 -4.13 -1.62 -15.94
CA VAL A 96 -3.61 -0.59 -16.85
C VAL A 96 -3.81 0.77 -16.20
N VAL A 97 -2.73 1.35 -15.70
CA VAL A 97 -2.73 2.71 -15.15
C VAL A 97 -2.52 3.69 -16.30
N ILE A 98 -3.48 4.57 -16.51
CA ILE A 98 -3.45 5.52 -17.64
C ILE A 98 -2.87 6.88 -17.25
N ASP A 99 -2.97 7.29 -15.98
CA ASP A 99 -2.46 8.59 -15.51
C ASP A 99 -2.04 8.52 -14.04
N SER A 100 -1.20 9.49 -13.63
CA SER A 100 -0.84 9.72 -12.24
C SER A 100 -0.63 11.21 -11.97
N ILE A 101 -1.13 11.69 -10.83
CA ILE A 101 -1.08 13.10 -10.45
C ILE A 101 -0.60 13.20 -9.00
N SER A 102 0.45 13.99 -8.75
CA SER A 102 0.87 14.32 -7.37
C SER A 102 0.11 15.55 -6.89
N VAL A 103 -0.58 15.41 -5.76
CA VAL A 103 -1.49 16.43 -5.22
C VAL A 103 -1.37 16.52 -3.70
N PRO A 104 -1.71 17.68 -3.07
CA PRO A 104 -1.69 17.78 -1.61
C PRO A 104 -2.59 16.73 -0.93
N ALA A 105 -2.06 16.05 0.08
CA ALA A 105 -2.77 15.00 0.82
C ALA A 105 -4.09 15.51 1.45
N SER A 106 -4.15 16.77 1.88
CA SER A 106 -5.35 17.33 2.51
C SER A 106 -6.54 17.54 1.56
N THR A 107 -6.34 17.49 0.24
CA THR A 107 -7.37 17.82 -0.77
C THR A 107 -7.35 16.89 -1.97
N PHE A 108 -6.65 15.75 -1.88
CA PHE A 108 -6.46 14.85 -3.02
C PHE A 108 -7.77 14.36 -3.63
N TYR A 109 -8.79 14.10 -2.81
CA TYR A 109 -10.11 13.64 -3.25
C TYR A 109 -10.80 14.60 -4.23
N LYS A 110 -10.47 15.90 -4.20
CA LYS A 110 -11.00 16.90 -5.13
C LYS A 110 -10.49 16.75 -6.56
N ASN A 111 -9.52 15.88 -6.77
CA ASN A 111 -8.94 15.60 -8.10
C ASN A 111 -9.60 14.39 -8.78
N TYR A 112 -10.52 13.70 -8.11
CA TYR A 112 -11.31 12.62 -8.69
C TYR A 112 -12.40 13.24 -9.56
N LYS A 113 -12.40 12.89 -10.85
CA LYS A 113 -13.36 13.42 -11.83
C LYS A 113 -14.44 12.37 -12.08
N LEU A 114 -15.27 12.13 -11.10
CA LEU A 114 -16.35 11.15 -11.19
C LEU A 114 -17.50 11.67 -12.06
N SER A 115 -18.13 10.79 -12.83
CA SER A 115 -19.45 11.05 -13.41
C SER A 115 -20.48 11.23 -12.29
N LYS A 116 -21.59 11.91 -12.59
CA LYS A 116 -22.64 12.13 -11.58
C LYS A 116 -23.23 10.83 -11.06
N SER A 117 -23.39 9.86 -11.96
CA SER A 117 -23.90 8.52 -11.61
C SER A 117 -23.00 7.77 -10.62
N SER A 118 -21.72 8.11 -10.53
CA SER A 118 -20.79 7.54 -9.54
C SER A 118 -20.84 8.23 -8.18
N GLY A 119 -21.65 9.30 -8.02
CA GLY A 119 -21.78 10.06 -6.78
C GLY A 119 -20.67 11.09 -6.55
N ASP A 120 -20.63 11.63 -5.36
CA ASP A 120 -19.71 12.70 -4.96
C ASP A 120 -18.84 12.29 -3.76
N LEU A 121 -17.60 12.80 -3.71
CA LEU A 121 -16.66 12.66 -2.61
C LEU A 121 -16.44 14.00 -1.93
N GLY A 122 -16.44 14.04 -0.60
CA GLY A 122 -16.23 15.28 0.13
C GLY A 122 -16.38 15.15 1.62
N THR A 123 -16.12 16.24 2.34
CA THR A 123 -16.45 16.32 3.76
C THR A 123 -17.97 16.36 3.94
N LEU A 124 -18.46 16.01 5.13
CA LEU A 124 -19.90 16.12 5.42
C LEU A 124 -20.45 17.52 5.19
N THR A 125 -19.63 18.56 5.47
CA THR A 125 -19.99 19.95 5.22
C THR A 125 -20.18 20.25 3.73
N ASP A 126 -19.38 19.64 2.86
CA ASP A 126 -19.50 19.79 1.41
C ASP A 126 -20.70 19.01 0.83
N LEU A 127 -20.96 17.83 1.37
CA LEU A 127 -21.97 16.89 0.86
C LEU A 127 -23.38 17.17 1.44
N ALA A 128 -23.48 17.44 2.76
CA ALA A 128 -24.74 17.48 3.51
C ALA A 128 -24.68 18.46 4.70
N GLN A 129 -24.63 19.77 4.45
CA GLN A 129 -24.50 20.81 5.49
C GLN A 129 -25.53 20.75 6.61
N SER A 130 -26.72 20.19 6.37
CA SER A 130 -27.80 20.10 7.36
C SER A 130 -27.84 18.77 8.11
N ALA A 131 -26.91 17.86 7.85
CA ALA A 131 -26.84 16.59 8.57
C ALA A 131 -26.51 16.82 10.06
N PRO A 132 -27.13 16.05 10.97
CA PRO A 132 -26.99 16.26 12.41
C PRO A 132 -25.73 15.59 12.99
N LEU A 133 -24.68 15.44 12.19
CA LEU A 133 -23.39 14.87 12.56
C LEU A 133 -22.28 15.89 12.37
N LYS A 134 -21.14 15.64 13.01
CA LYS A 134 -19.94 16.44 12.86
C LYS A 134 -18.74 15.53 12.63
N THR A 135 -18.10 15.67 11.50
CA THR A 135 -16.84 15.05 11.16
C THR A 135 -16.16 15.90 10.10
N GLU A 136 -14.84 15.91 10.12
CA GLU A 136 -14.01 16.52 9.07
C GLU A 136 -13.54 15.47 8.04
N GLU A 137 -13.90 14.20 8.28
CA GLU A 137 -13.49 13.10 7.43
C GLU A 137 -14.19 13.16 6.06
N VAL A 138 -13.50 12.61 5.06
CA VAL A 138 -14.01 12.53 3.69
C VAL A 138 -14.91 11.31 3.55
N GLY A 139 -16.11 11.53 3.07
CA GLY A 139 -17.11 10.50 2.82
C GLY A 139 -17.61 10.51 1.38
N PHE A 140 -18.63 9.72 1.17
CA PHE A 140 -19.31 9.51 -0.10
C PHE A 140 -20.76 9.95 -0.02
N SER A 141 -21.34 10.44 -1.13
CA SER A 141 -22.77 10.55 -1.36
C SER A 141 -23.17 10.01 -2.73
N ASN A 142 -24.38 9.46 -2.83
CA ASN A 142 -24.96 9.13 -4.13
C ASN A 142 -25.31 10.41 -4.94
N GLU A 143 -25.69 10.23 -6.22
CA GLU A 143 -26.06 11.33 -7.14
C GLU A 143 -27.20 12.19 -6.59
N GLU A 144 -28.22 11.57 -6.02
CA GLU A 144 -29.43 12.21 -5.47
C GLU A 144 -29.16 12.99 -4.16
N ARG A 145 -27.99 12.75 -3.52
CA ARG A 145 -27.62 13.30 -2.20
C ARG A 145 -28.66 13.03 -1.13
N ASP A 146 -29.18 11.81 -1.13
CA ASP A 146 -30.09 11.29 -0.12
C ASP A 146 -29.53 10.08 0.64
N TYR A 147 -28.40 9.51 0.18
CA TYR A 147 -27.64 8.46 0.84
C TYR A 147 -26.17 8.84 0.96
N PHE A 148 -25.60 8.67 2.16
CA PHE A 148 -24.20 9.01 2.45
C PHE A 148 -23.56 7.92 3.29
N ILE A 149 -22.25 7.72 3.10
CA ILE A 149 -21.39 6.93 3.99
C ILE A 149 -20.25 7.83 4.46
N ILE A 150 -20.16 8.00 5.77
CA ILE A 150 -19.23 8.98 6.37
C ILE A 150 -18.48 8.31 7.52
N PRO A 151 -17.15 8.46 7.64
CA PRO A 151 -16.43 8.09 8.85
C PRO A 151 -16.82 9.01 10.02
N VAL A 152 -17.21 8.42 11.14
CA VAL A 152 -17.62 9.15 12.35
C VAL A 152 -16.95 8.53 13.55
N GLU A 153 -16.39 9.36 14.42
CA GLU A 153 -15.79 8.92 15.69
C GLU A 153 -16.87 8.36 16.62
N ASN A 154 -16.69 7.14 17.09
CA ASN A 154 -17.55 6.49 18.07
C ASN A 154 -17.18 6.95 19.51
N LYS A 155 -17.87 6.39 20.52
CA LYS A 155 -17.65 6.74 21.94
C LYS A 155 -16.28 6.33 22.47
N ASP A 156 -15.63 5.38 21.81
CA ASP A 156 -14.31 4.85 22.18
C ASP A 156 -13.18 5.60 21.48
N GLY A 157 -13.48 6.60 20.67
CA GLY A 157 -12.53 7.42 19.92
C GLY A 157 -12.08 6.79 18.62
N GLU A 158 -12.81 5.79 18.12
CA GLU A 158 -12.47 5.07 16.88
C GLU A 158 -13.35 5.56 15.73
N LEU A 159 -12.80 5.71 14.54
CA LEU A 159 -13.56 6.04 13.34
C LEU A 159 -14.29 4.79 12.80
N ARG A 160 -15.59 4.93 12.62
CA ARG A 160 -16.44 3.89 12.05
C ARG A 160 -17.31 4.45 10.93
N LEU A 161 -17.58 3.62 9.91
CA LEU A 161 -18.43 4.02 8.80
C LEU A 161 -19.90 4.09 9.26
N THR A 162 -20.49 5.25 9.03
CA THR A 162 -21.88 5.56 9.38
C THR A 162 -22.67 5.82 8.11
N GLU A 163 -23.77 5.11 7.92
CA GLU A 163 -24.74 5.38 6.86
C GLU A 163 -25.73 6.44 7.30
N ILE A 164 -26.02 7.39 6.43
CA ILE A 164 -26.94 8.49 6.66
C ILE A 164 -27.89 8.59 5.49
N TYR A 165 -29.18 8.67 5.79
CA TYR A 165 -30.23 8.81 4.80
C TYR A 165 -30.99 10.11 5.02
N ARG A 166 -31.21 10.85 3.93
CA ARG A 166 -32.13 12.00 3.92
C ARG A 166 -33.49 11.54 3.44
N LEU A 167 -34.48 11.57 4.34
CA LEU A 167 -35.83 11.13 4.03
C LEU A 167 -36.62 12.19 3.22
N LEU A 168 -37.70 11.76 2.57
CA LEU A 168 -38.52 12.62 1.71
C LEU A 168 -39.13 13.82 2.43
N ASP A 169 -39.34 13.75 3.75
CA ASP A 169 -39.78 14.86 4.56
C ASP A 169 -38.65 15.79 5.00
N GLY A 170 -37.40 15.51 4.57
CA GLY A 170 -36.22 16.29 4.88
C GLY A 170 -35.57 15.97 6.22
N THR A 171 -36.10 14.99 6.97
CA THR A 171 -35.47 14.45 8.18
C THR A 171 -34.29 13.52 7.84
N TRP A 172 -33.49 13.18 8.85
CA TRP A 172 -32.31 12.33 8.71
C TRP A 172 -32.51 11.02 9.48
N GLU A 173 -32.15 9.91 8.85
CA GLU A 173 -31.97 8.61 9.50
C GLU A 173 -30.49 8.28 9.54
N ILE A 174 -29.99 7.79 10.67
CA ILE A 174 -28.56 7.54 10.91
C ILE A 174 -28.41 6.10 11.39
N ASN A 175 -27.62 5.33 10.67
CA ASN A 175 -27.18 3.99 11.06
C ASN A 175 -25.73 4.08 11.51
N GLU A 176 -25.51 4.21 12.83
CA GLU A 176 -24.20 4.50 13.43
C GLU A 176 -23.12 3.44 13.17
N THR A 177 -23.51 2.25 12.74
CA THR A 177 -22.58 1.15 12.46
C THR A 177 -23.09 0.32 11.30
N LEU A 178 -22.25 0.11 10.29
CA LEU A 178 -22.54 -0.83 9.22
C LEU A 178 -22.75 -2.24 9.79
N GLN A 179 -23.79 -2.90 9.33
CA GLN A 179 -24.08 -4.27 9.75
C GLN A 179 -23.29 -5.25 8.88
N GLY A 180 -22.54 -6.16 9.52
CA GLY A 180 -21.74 -7.17 8.82
C GLY A 180 -20.51 -7.61 9.59
N ASP A 181 -19.67 -8.36 8.93
CA ASP A 181 -18.46 -8.97 9.51
C ASP A 181 -17.23 -8.07 9.30
N PHE A 182 -17.34 -6.82 9.77
CA PHE A 182 -16.22 -5.89 9.74
C PHE A 182 -15.22 -6.19 10.85
N ASP A 183 -13.92 -6.07 10.54
CA ASP A 183 -12.87 -6.08 11.56
C ASP A 183 -13.15 -4.99 12.60
N LYS A 184 -12.82 -5.29 13.84
CA LYS A 184 -12.97 -4.35 14.96
C LYS A 184 -11.71 -3.56 15.24
N THR A 185 -10.62 -3.88 14.53
CA THR A 185 -9.33 -3.20 14.67
C THR A 185 -9.18 -2.08 13.64
N GLY A 186 -8.39 -1.07 14.00
CA GLY A 186 -8.10 0.08 13.16
C GLY A 186 -9.27 1.04 12.95
N ASP A 187 -9.00 2.12 12.27
CA ASP A 187 -9.91 3.17 11.88
C ASP A 187 -10.34 3.04 10.41
N TYR A 188 -11.57 3.47 10.11
CA TYR A 188 -12.16 3.36 8.79
C TYR A 188 -12.25 4.72 8.11
N PHE A 189 -11.71 4.81 6.90
CA PHE A 189 -11.59 6.06 6.13
C PHE A 189 -12.09 5.89 4.70
N TYR A 190 -12.36 6.99 4.04
CA TYR A 190 -12.53 7.10 2.59
C TYR A 190 -13.49 6.09 1.96
N PRO A 191 -14.74 5.98 2.44
CA PRO A 191 -15.73 5.10 1.84
C PRO A 191 -16.14 5.54 0.44
N PHE A 192 -16.36 4.57 -0.42
CA PHE A 192 -16.95 4.74 -1.74
C PHE A 192 -17.90 3.59 -2.06
N MET A 193 -19.15 3.90 -2.35
CA MET A 193 -20.16 2.92 -2.80
C MET A 193 -20.17 2.87 -4.32
N SER A 194 -19.98 1.66 -4.89
CA SER A 194 -20.11 1.42 -6.32
C SER A 194 -21.53 1.68 -6.82
N GLY A 195 -21.69 1.93 -8.12
CA GLY A 195 -22.99 2.20 -8.74
C GLY A 195 -24.02 1.06 -8.59
N ASP A 196 -23.56 -0.15 -8.24
CA ASP A 196 -24.44 -1.30 -7.95
C ASP A 196 -25.16 -1.18 -6.59
N GLY A 197 -24.75 -0.25 -5.72
CA GLY A 197 -25.29 -0.05 -4.38
C GLY A 197 -25.02 -1.19 -3.40
N GLN A 198 -24.12 -2.11 -3.75
CA GLN A 198 -23.78 -3.31 -2.96
C GLN A 198 -22.30 -3.45 -2.66
N THR A 199 -21.44 -2.89 -3.49
CA THR A 199 -19.98 -2.98 -3.36
C THR A 199 -19.43 -1.71 -2.73
N LEU A 200 -18.92 -1.84 -1.50
CA LEU A 200 -18.34 -0.76 -0.71
C LEU A 200 -16.82 -0.89 -0.69
N TYR A 201 -16.12 0.16 -1.10
CA TYR A 201 -14.68 0.33 -0.91
C TYR A 201 -14.44 1.28 0.27
N PHE A 202 -13.38 1.05 1.03
CA PHE A 202 -12.95 1.91 2.13
C PHE A 202 -11.47 1.66 2.44
N ALA A 203 -10.84 2.52 3.24
CA ALA A 203 -9.51 2.28 3.78
C ALA A 203 -9.58 1.96 5.26
N ASN A 204 -8.66 1.09 5.74
CA ASN A 204 -8.55 0.69 7.14
C ASN A 204 -7.08 0.44 7.48
N ASP A 205 -6.66 0.81 8.71
CA ASP A 205 -5.31 0.61 9.24
C ASP A 205 -5.23 -0.51 10.30
N GLY A 206 -6.19 -1.44 10.27
CA GLY A 206 -6.28 -2.56 11.21
C GLY A 206 -5.30 -3.68 10.92
N GLU A 207 -5.47 -4.80 11.64
CA GLU A 207 -4.54 -5.94 11.64
C GLU A 207 -4.43 -6.68 10.30
N GLU A 208 -5.35 -6.45 9.35
CA GLU A 208 -5.33 -7.05 8.00
C GLU A 208 -4.70 -6.12 6.95
N SER A 209 -4.14 -4.97 7.36
CA SER A 209 -3.40 -4.05 6.50
C SER A 209 -1.94 -4.47 6.36
N MET A 210 -1.35 -4.23 5.18
CA MET A 210 0.04 -4.58 4.89
C MET A 210 1.02 -3.42 5.10
N GLY A 211 0.53 -2.22 5.41
CA GLY A 211 1.42 -1.08 5.59
C GLY A 211 0.76 0.24 5.93
N GLY A 212 0.04 0.34 7.03
CA GLY A 212 -0.74 1.54 7.38
C GLY A 212 -2.16 1.44 6.83
N LEU A 213 -2.64 2.45 6.12
CA LEU A 213 -3.95 2.40 5.47
C LEU A 213 -3.90 1.49 4.24
N ASP A 214 -4.77 0.50 4.20
CA ASP A 214 -5.02 -0.33 3.04
C ASP A 214 -6.46 -0.19 2.55
N ILE A 215 -6.67 -0.35 1.26
CA ILE A 215 -7.99 -0.37 0.63
C ILE A 215 -8.60 -1.76 0.76
N PHE A 216 -9.83 -1.79 1.22
CA PHE A 216 -10.65 -3.00 1.34
C PHE A 216 -11.92 -2.87 0.49
N VAL A 217 -12.48 -4.02 0.12
CA VAL A 217 -13.76 -4.13 -0.55
C VAL A 217 -14.67 -5.06 0.23
N ALA A 218 -15.89 -4.62 0.51
CA ALA A 218 -16.96 -5.41 1.10
C ALA A 218 -18.17 -5.47 0.19
N GLN A 219 -18.82 -6.63 0.12
CA GLN A 219 -20.07 -6.80 -0.61
C GLN A 219 -21.23 -6.97 0.35
N ARG A 220 -22.35 -6.32 0.07
CA ARG A 220 -23.59 -6.49 0.80
C ARG A 220 -24.34 -7.73 0.30
N ASP A 221 -24.70 -8.62 1.21
CA ASP A 221 -25.57 -9.75 0.90
C ASP A 221 -26.99 -9.22 0.60
N PRO A 222 -27.51 -9.41 -0.62
CA PRO A 222 -28.82 -8.87 -1.01
C PRO A 222 -29.98 -9.53 -0.26
N SER A 223 -29.76 -10.67 0.41
CA SER A 223 -30.80 -11.37 1.17
C SER A 223 -30.94 -10.90 2.61
N THR A 224 -29.83 -10.47 3.22
CA THR A 224 -29.80 -10.00 4.61
C THR A 224 -29.62 -8.49 4.72
N GLY A 225 -29.01 -7.86 3.72
CA GLY A 225 -28.59 -6.46 3.76
C GLY A 225 -27.30 -6.22 4.55
N GLU A 226 -26.70 -7.27 5.11
CA GLU A 226 -25.45 -7.20 5.86
C GLU A 226 -24.24 -7.30 4.92
N TYR A 227 -23.12 -6.67 5.30
CA TYR A 227 -21.89 -6.81 4.57
C TYR A 227 -21.18 -8.12 4.92
N LEU A 228 -20.68 -8.79 3.89
CA LEU A 228 -19.75 -9.93 4.04
C LEU A 228 -18.39 -9.40 4.53
N GLN A 229 -17.56 -10.33 5.02
CA GLN A 229 -16.21 -10.01 5.46
C GLN A 229 -15.46 -9.22 4.36
N PRO A 230 -14.92 -8.04 4.69
CA PRO A 230 -14.12 -7.26 3.76
C PRO A 230 -12.88 -8.01 3.31
N LEU A 231 -12.47 -7.77 2.09
CA LEU A 231 -11.25 -8.33 1.50
C LEU A 231 -10.28 -7.20 1.16
N ASN A 232 -9.02 -7.35 1.57
CA ASN A 232 -7.93 -6.49 1.13
C ASN A 232 -7.81 -6.60 -0.40
N VAL A 233 -7.82 -5.47 -1.12
CA VAL A 233 -7.79 -5.48 -2.59
C VAL A 233 -6.46 -5.95 -3.15
N GLY A 234 -5.39 -5.91 -2.35
CA GLY A 234 -4.05 -6.40 -2.67
C GLY A 234 -3.28 -5.49 -3.63
N MET A 235 -2.11 -6.00 -4.05
CA MET A 235 -1.22 -5.25 -4.95
C MET A 235 -1.73 -5.26 -6.39
N PRO A 236 -1.51 -4.18 -7.15
CA PRO A 236 -0.69 -3.00 -6.84
C PRO A 236 -1.47 -1.84 -6.19
N PHE A 237 -2.76 -2.00 -5.88
CA PHE A 237 -3.54 -0.96 -5.24
C PHE A 237 -3.00 -0.66 -3.85
N ASN A 238 -2.88 -1.71 -3.03
CA ASN A 238 -2.25 -1.63 -1.72
C ASN A 238 -0.74 -1.90 -1.80
N SER A 239 -0.02 -1.37 -0.83
CA SER A 239 1.43 -1.33 -0.76
C SER A 239 1.90 -1.31 0.72
N PRO A 240 3.20 -1.44 1.01
CA PRO A 240 3.74 -1.20 2.36
C PRO A 240 3.62 0.25 2.88
N TYR A 241 2.74 1.06 2.31
CA TYR A 241 2.51 2.48 2.59
C TYR A 241 1.01 2.75 2.73
N ASP A 242 0.62 4.00 3.00
CA ASP A 242 -0.79 4.38 3.04
C ASP A 242 -1.41 4.39 1.64
N ASP A 243 -2.42 3.55 1.46
CA ASP A 243 -3.21 3.48 0.23
C ASP A 243 -4.68 3.77 0.57
N MET A 244 -5.29 4.68 -0.18
CA MET A 244 -6.55 5.29 0.25
C MET A 244 -7.48 5.60 -0.90
N MET A 245 -8.77 5.67 -0.59
CA MET A 245 -9.84 6.18 -1.43
C MET A 245 -9.87 5.59 -2.85
N MET A 246 -10.31 4.35 -2.97
CA MET A 246 -10.68 3.79 -4.28
C MET A 246 -12.07 4.29 -4.67
N ALA A 247 -12.19 4.85 -5.88
CA ALA A 247 -13.45 5.26 -6.45
C ALA A 247 -13.55 4.82 -7.91
N LEU A 248 -14.73 4.41 -8.33
CA LEU A 248 -14.98 3.86 -9.66
C LEU A 248 -15.97 4.74 -10.44
N ASP A 249 -15.64 5.04 -11.68
CA ASP A 249 -16.55 5.61 -12.66
C ASP A 249 -16.83 4.56 -13.73
N GLU A 250 -17.85 3.74 -13.48
CA GLU A 250 -18.24 2.64 -14.36
C GLU A 250 -18.75 3.15 -15.71
N GLU A 251 -19.36 4.35 -15.73
CA GLU A 251 -19.83 4.99 -16.96
C GLU A 251 -18.68 5.26 -17.93
N ASN A 252 -17.54 5.72 -17.42
CA ASN A 252 -16.33 6.02 -18.20
C ASN A 252 -15.34 4.84 -18.23
N GLY A 253 -15.56 3.78 -17.45
CA GLY A 253 -14.71 2.61 -17.37
C GLY A 253 -13.35 2.90 -16.75
N ILE A 254 -13.27 3.86 -15.82
CA ILE A 254 -12.04 4.28 -15.14
C ILE A 254 -12.23 4.31 -13.64
N GLY A 255 -11.14 4.05 -12.91
CA GLY A 255 -11.10 4.13 -11.46
C GLY A 255 -9.91 4.95 -10.98
N TRP A 256 -9.99 5.41 -9.76
CA TRP A 256 -8.95 6.18 -9.05
C TRP A 256 -8.63 5.55 -7.71
N TRP A 257 -7.40 5.69 -7.28
CA TRP A 257 -7.01 5.54 -5.87
C TRP A 257 -5.83 6.46 -5.58
N ALA A 258 -5.59 6.74 -4.32
CA ALA A 258 -4.47 7.54 -3.86
C ALA A 258 -3.51 6.72 -3.01
N THR A 259 -2.23 7.14 -2.98
CA THR A 259 -1.19 6.48 -2.18
C THR A 259 -0.10 7.48 -1.81
N ASP A 260 0.56 7.26 -0.68
CA ASP A 260 1.75 8.03 -0.27
C ASP A 260 3.08 7.31 -0.56
N ARG A 261 3.06 6.19 -1.31
CA ARG A 261 4.24 5.36 -1.61
C ARG A 261 5.43 6.11 -2.22
N ASP A 262 5.18 7.23 -2.88
CA ASP A 262 6.23 8.09 -3.45
C ASP A 262 6.91 8.99 -2.41
N ARG A 263 6.41 9.04 -1.18
CA ARG A 263 6.91 9.83 -0.05
C ARG A 263 7.24 11.28 -0.38
N ASN A 264 6.37 11.93 -1.13
CA ASN A 264 6.46 13.35 -1.42
C ASN A 264 5.88 14.14 -0.26
N ASP A 265 6.72 14.82 0.51
CA ASP A 265 6.34 15.58 1.71
C ASP A 265 5.04 16.37 1.52
N GLY A 266 3.97 15.92 2.21
CA GLY A 266 2.64 16.54 2.19
C GLY A 266 1.81 16.29 0.92
N ASN A 267 2.32 15.52 -0.04
CA ASN A 267 1.58 15.12 -1.24
C ASN A 267 1.33 13.60 -1.25
N VAL A 268 0.28 13.22 -1.96
CA VAL A 268 -0.01 11.84 -2.35
C VAL A 268 -0.08 11.74 -3.87
N THR A 269 0.11 10.54 -4.39
CA THR A 269 -0.08 10.25 -5.81
C THR A 269 -1.47 9.66 -6.02
N VAL A 270 -2.27 10.32 -6.86
CA VAL A 270 -3.55 9.79 -7.34
C VAL A 270 -3.30 9.12 -8.68
N TYR A 271 -3.57 7.82 -8.75
CA TYR A 271 -3.53 7.05 -9.98
C TYR A 271 -4.90 6.94 -10.62
N VAL A 272 -4.93 6.90 -11.95
CA VAL A 272 -6.12 6.64 -12.77
C VAL A 272 -5.90 5.37 -13.56
N TYR A 273 -6.82 4.42 -13.50
CA TYR A 273 -6.69 3.12 -14.15
C TYR A 273 -7.95 2.72 -14.93
N LEU A 274 -7.80 1.77 -15.85
CA LEU A 274 -8.92 1.19 -16.57
C LEU A 274 -9.57 0.09 -15.74
N ILE A 275 -10.90 0.15 -15.58
CA ILE A 275 -11.67 -0.93 -14.96
C ILE A 275 -11.72 -2.10 -15.94
N GLU A 276 -11.39 -3.30 -15.47
CA GLU A 276 -11.53 -4.56 -16.19
C GLU A 276 -12.61 -5.42 -15.53
N ASP A 277 -13.48 -6.05 -16.33
CA ASP A 277 -14.57 -6.91 -15.84
C ASP A 277 -14.05 -8.18 -15.13
N ILE A 278 -12.83 -8.62 -15.46
CA ILE A 278 -12.25 -9.84 -14.92
C ILE A 278 -10.87 -9.55 -14.35
N ARG A 279 -10.72 -9.82 -13.06
CA ARG A 279 -9.42 -9.75 -12.39
C ARG A 279 -8.45 -10.77 -12.98
N LYS A 280 -7.29 -10.31 -13.40
CA LYS A 280 -6.15 -11.14 -13.84
C LYS A 280 -4.95 -10.79 -12.97
N ASN A 281 -4.14 -11.79 -12.67
CA ASN A 281 -2.89 -11.57 -11.94
C ASN A 281 -1.70 -11.79 -12.87
N TYR A 282 -0.57 -11.19 -12.53
CA TYR A 282 0.71 -11.55 -13.10
C TYR A 282 1.12 -12.94 -12.59
N ASN A 283 1.96 -13.63 -13.35
CA ASN A 283 2.60 -14.85 -12.87
C ASN A 283 3.80 -14.47 -11.96
N GLU A 284 4.15 -15.33 -11.02
CA GLU A 284 5.27 -15.12 -10.09
C GLU A 284 6.62 -14.93 -10.81
N ASP A 285 6.80 -15.58 -11.97
CA ASP A 285 7.99 -15.48 -12.83
C ASP A 285 7.93 -14.30 -13.81
N THR A 286 6.96 -13.38 -13.67
CA THR A 286 6.87 -12.19 -14.52
C THR A 286 8.10 -11.32 -14.33
N GLU A 287 8.79 -11.03 -15.43
CA GLU A 287 9.93 -10.12 -15.41
C GLU A 287 9.50 -8.74 -14.86
N ASN A 288 10.32 -8.18 -13.95
CA ASN A 288 10.07 -6.89 -13.29
C ASN A 288 8.78 -6.82 -12.44
N LEU A 289 8.31 -7.93 -11.87
CA LEU A 289 7.10 -7.98 -11.03
C LEU A 289 7.15 -6.93 -9.90
N VAL A 290 8.30 -6.71 -9.27
CA VAL A 290 8.50 -5.67 -8.25
C VAL A 290 8.15 -4.28 -8.80
N ASN A 291 8.59 -3.92 -10.00
CA ASN A 291 8.29 -2.62 -10.59
C ASN A 291 6.80 -2.47 -10.92
N LEU A 292 6.13 -3.56 -11.30
CA LEU A 292 4.69 -3.60 -11.55
C LEU A 292 3.89 -3.45 -10.25
N ALA A 293 4.31 -4.10 -9.17
CA ALA A 293 3.70 -3.98 -7.85
C ALA A 293 3.89 -2.59 -7.23
N LYS A 294 5.10 -2.02 -7.39
CA LYS A 294 5.46 -0.66 -6.91
C LYS A 294 4.88 0.46 -7.76
N LEU A 295 4.54 0.17 -9.02
CA LEU A 295 4.22 1.19 -10.04
C LEU A 295 5.34 2.23 -10.20
N THR A 296 6.60 1.81 -10.13
CA THR A 296 7.78 2.69 -10.26
C THR A 296 7.73 3.54 -11.54
N ASP A 297 7.26 2.96 -12.64
CA ASP A 297 6.77 3.66 -13.82
C ASP A 297 5.45 3.02 -14.24
N TYR A 298 4.34 3.70 -14.00
CA TYR A 298 3.00 3.16 -14.30
C TYR A 298 2.81 2.79 -15.77
N LYS A 299 3.58 3.39 -16.69
CA LYS A 299 3.53 3.04 -18.12
C LYS A 299 4.01 1.64 -18.43
N THR A 300 4.73 0.99 -17.50
CA THR A 300 5.08 -0.43 -17.63
C THR A 300 3.86 -1.34 -17.55
N THR A 301 2.71 -0.85 -17.08
CA THR A 301 1.43 -1.56 -17.12
C THR A 301 0.76 -1.56 -18.50
N TRP A 302 1.28 -0.76 -19.45
CA TRP A 302 0.70 -0.61 -20.78
C TRP A 302 0.99 -1.81 -21.67
N GLU A 303 0.02 -2.21 -22.45
CA GLU A 303 0.19 -3.24 -23.47
C GLU A 303 0.89 -2.65 -24.70
N GLU A 304 1.83 -3.42 -25.26
CA GLU A 304 2.57 -3.03 -26.44
C GLU A 304 1.62 -2.72 -27.62
N GLY A 305 1.82 -1.57 -28.24
CA GLY A 305 1.02 -1.10 -29.39
C GLY A 305 -0.29 -0.41 -29.03
N LYS A 306 -0.63 -0.25 -27.73
CA LYS A 306 -1.83 0.46 -27.27
C LYS A 306 -1.55 1.83 -26.62
N GLU A 307 -0.31 2.32 -26.68
CA GLU A 307 0.12 3.53 -25.99
C GLU A 307 -0.67 4.77 -26.41
N GLU A 308 -1.03 4.89 -27.69
CA GLU A 308 -1.83 6.03 -28.18
C GLU A 308 -3.28 5.97 -27.71
N ASP A 309 -3.85 4.77 -27.59
CA ASP A 309 -5.21 4.59 -27.06
C ASP A 309 -5.26 5.01 -25.59
N TYR A 310 -4.25 4.63 -24.79
CA TYR A 310 -4.16 5.01 -23.37
C TYR A 310 -3.96 6.51 -23.19
N LYS A 311 -3.11 7.16 -24.02
CA LYS A 311 -2.93 8.61 -24.01
C LYS A 311 -4.20 9.39 -24.39
N GLN A 312 -5.07 8.81 -25.22
CA GLN A 312 -6.36 9.44 -25.54
C GLN A 312 -7.28 9.41 -24.31
N LYS A 313 -7.27 8.33 -23.54
CA LYS A 313 -8.05 8.18 -22.31
C LYS A 313 -7.57 9.06 -21.16
N GLN A 314 -6.30 9.49 -21.12
CA GLN A 314 -5.79 10.48 -20.17
C GLN A 314 -6.47 11.86 -20.28
N ARG A 315 -7.16 12.15 -21.38
CA ARG A 315 -7.77 13.45 -21.64
C ARG A 315 -9.21 13.57 -21.12
N ILE A 316 -9.74 12.50 -20.57
CA ILE A 316 -11.05 12.45 -19.91
C ILE A 316 -10.89 12.94 -18.46
#